data_9373dc00bae48934fe53124506637774
#
_entry.id   9373dc00bae48934fe53124506637774
#
_cell.length_a   1.000
_cell.length_b   1.000
_cell.length_c   1.000
_cell.angle_alpha   90.00
_cell.angle_beta   90.00
_cell.angle_gamma   90.00
#
_symmetry.space_group_name_H-M   'P 1'
#
loop_
_entity.id
_entity.type
_entity.pdbx_description
1 polymer ?
#
loop_
_entity_poly.entity_id
_entity_poly.type
_entity_poly.pdbx_seq_one_letter_code
_entity_poly.pdbx_strand_id
1 'polypeptide(L)'
;AQAGLDVSGKYFYHVSGSAGLDELAPLKTLGAETGSLHPLQSFAAPVKSLAGIGMAVDGSVKAQELGFKLARLSGAAAFKVPQKERALYHAAACFCSNFTVTVTALAEKLLLRWTDDEETAHRLLVPLLAGTVANLASAENAGAALTGPISRGDAVTVAGHLKVLPQEFVPAYCALGLATVKLARESGRITESAAAEMTELFTEANK
;
A
#
# COMPACT_ATOMS: atom_id res chain seq x y z
N ALA A 1 18.09 -26.17 14.57
CA ALA A 1 17.82 -27.24 15.53
C ALA A 1 18.89 -28.34 15.51
N GLN A 2 19.62 -28.52 14.40
CA GLN A 2 20.71 -29.50 14.31
C GLN A 2 22.00 -29.10 15.07
N ALA A 3 22.09 -27.87 15.55
CA ALA A 3 23.29 -27.35 16.23
C ALA A 3 23.27 -27.53 17.76
N GLY A 4 22.35 -28.30 18.34
CA GLY A 4 22.31 -28.56 19.79
C GLY A 4 21.96 -27.34 20.65
N LEU A 5 21.46 -26.27 20.08
CA LEU A 5 21.06 -25.08 20.86
C LEU A 5 19.74 -25.35 21.59
N ASP A 6 19.75 -25.16 22.91
CA ASP A 6 18.52 -25.13 23.70
C ASP A 6 17.73 -23.85 23.35
N VAL A 7 16.57 -24.05 22.72
CA VAL A 7 15.65 -22.97 22.30
C VAL A 7 14.43 -22.85 23.20
N SER A 8 14.30 -23.73 24.20
CA SER A 8 13.16 -23.73 25.12
C SER A 8 13.03 -22.40 25.84
N GLY A 9 11.83 -21.84 25.84
CA GLY A 9 11.52 -20.54 26.44
C GLY A 9 12.15 -19.32 25.79
N LYS A 10 12.95 -19.49 24.71
CA LYS A 10 13.49 -18.36 23.94
C LYS A 10 12.49 -17.86 22.92
N TYR A 11 12.64 -16.60 22.51
CA TYR A 11 11.73 -15.92 21.59
C TYR A 11 12.33 -15.84 20.19
N PHE A 12 11.56 -16.25 19.19
CA PHE A 12 11.93 -16.19 17.78
C PHE A 12 10.85 -15.48 16.98
N TYR A 13 11.26 -14.51 16.17
CA TYR A 13 10.36 -13.76 15.30
C TYR A 13 10.85 -13.79 13.87
N HIS A 14 9.92 -13.92 12.93
CA HIS A 14 10.18 -13.50 11.55
C HIS A 14 9.63 -12.09 11.32
N VAL A 15 10.17 -11.42 10.29
CA VAL A 15 9.78 -10.05 9.92
C VAL A 15 9.05 -9.98 8.58
N SER A 16 8.66 -11.12 8.01
CA SER A 16 7.91 -11.17 6.74
C SER A 16 6.50 -10.65 6.91
N GLY A 17 6.02 -9.87 5.92
CA GLY A 17 4.64 -9.38 5.86
C GLY A 17 3.63 -10.46 5.46
N SER A 18 4.05 -11.44 4.63
CA SER A 18 3.20 -12.48 4.05
C SER A 18 3.35 -13.85 4.70
N ALA A 19 4.54 -14.20 5.22
CA ALA A 19 4.79 -15.51 5.84
C ALA A 19 3.94 -15.72 7.10
N GLY A 20 3.47 -16.95 7.29
CA GLY A 20 2.76 -17.37 8.50
C GLY A 20 3.71 -17.80 9.62
N LEU A 21 3.14 -18.03 10.80
CA LEU A 21 3.89 -18.54 11.97
C LEU A 21 4.36 -20.00 11.77
N ASP A 22 3.84 -20.69 10.76
CA ASP A 22 4.20 -22.07 10.43
C ASP A 22 5.67 -22.19 10.01
N GLU A 23 6.28 -21.12 9.50
CA GLU A 23 7.72 -21.04 9.22
C GLU A 23 8.57 -21.26 10.49
N LEU A 24 8.03 -20.95 11.66
CA LEU A 24 8.68 -21.14 12.95
C LEU A 24 8.21 -22.40 13.70
N ALA A 25 7.37 -23.24 13.08
CA ALA A 25 6.84 -24.45 13.70
C ALA A 25 7.92 -25.39 14.26
N PRO A 26 9.06 -25.62 13.57
CA PRO A 26 10.13 -26.44 14.13
C PRO A 26 10.71 -25.91 15.44
N LEU A 27 10.78 -24.59 15.62
CA LEU A 27 11.26 -23.97 16.87
C LEU A 27 10.21 -24.06 17.96
N LYS A 28 8.93 -23.87 17.59
CA LYS A 28 7.80 -24.01 18.52
C LYS A 28 7.73 -25.44 19.09
N THR A 29 7.96 -26.49 18.27
CA THR A 29 7.99 -27.90 18.74
C THR A 29 9.10 -28.15 19.76
N LEU A 30 10.18 -27.38 19.72
CA LEU A 30 11.29 -27.43 20.67
C LEU A 30 11.08 -26.53 21.90
N GLY A 31 9.86 -26.01 22.11
CA GLY A 31 9.52 -25.21 23.29
C GLY A 31 9.83 -23.71 23.17
N ALA A 32 10.15 -23.19 21.98
CA ALA A 32 10.34 -21.78 21.79
C ALA A 32 9.00 -21.03 21.74
N GLU A 33 9.02 -19.76 22.18
CA GLU A 33 7.96 -18.80 21.94
C GLU A 33 8.15 -18.17 20.54
N THR A 34 7.16 -18.31 19.67
CA THR A 34 7.29 -17.88 18.27
C THR A 34 6.32 -16.76 17.93
N GLY A 35 6.78 -15.80 17.15
CA GLY A 35 5.98 -14.66 16.74
C GLY A 35 6.43 -14.04 15.42
N SER A 36 5.74 -12.99 15.04
CA SER A 36 6.13 -12.14 13.92
C SER A 36 6.07 -10.67 14.30
N LEU A 37 7.02 -9.90 13.78
CA LEU A 37 7.11 -8.46 13.91
C LEU A 37 7.38 -7.89 12.52
N HIS A 38 6.32 -7.44 11.84
CA HIS A 38 6.45 -6.89 10.49
C HIS A 38 6.33 -5.37 10.50
N PRO A 39 7.44 -4.63 10.28
CA PRO A 39 7.37 -3.19 10.07
C PRO A 39 6.61 -2.88 8.77
N LEU A 40 5.54 -2.08 8.86
CA LEU A 40 4.77 -1.64 7.70
C LEU A 40 5.52 -0.50 6.99
N GLN A 41 6.58 -0.86 6.28
CA GLN A 41 7.49 0.06 5.62
C GLN A 41 8.18 -0.60 4.43
N SER A 42 8.52 0.19 3.43
CA SER A 42 9.38 -0.19 2.30
C SER A 42 10.85 0.13 2.65
N PHE A 43 11.69 -0.90 2.70
CA PHE A 43 13.11 -0.77 3.02
C PHE A 43 13.97 -0.94 1.76
N ALA A 44 14.23 0.15 1.04
CA ALA A 44 15.21 0.16 -0.05
C ALA A 44 16.65 0.32 0.46
N ALA A 45 16.82 0.82 1.69
CA ALA A 45 18.09 1.02 2.37
C ALA A 45 17.89 0.87 3.89
N PRO A 46 18.99 0.67 4.68
CA PRO A 46 18.90 0.67 6.13
C PRO A 46 18.30 1.96 6.69
N VAL A 47 17.35 1.83 7.61
CA VAL A 47 16.73 2.97 8.30
C VAL A 47 17.35 3.19 9.66
N LYS A 48 17.45 4.43 10.11
CA LYS A 48 18.02 4.78 11.42
C LYS A 48 17.04 4.63 12.58
N SER A 49 15.74 4.60 12.29
CA SER A 49 14.68 4.56 13.31
C SER A 49 13.42 3.91 12.75
N LEU A 50 12.67 3.23 13.63
CA LEU A 50 11.32 2.73 13.35
C LEU A 50 10.23 3.63 13.94
N ALA A 51 10.60 4.80 14.48
CA ALA A 51 9.65 5.73 15.08
C ALA A 51 8.57 6.15 14.09
N GLY A 52 7.31 6.06 14.51
CA GLY A 52 6.15 6.39 13.67
C GLY A 52 5.75 5.32 12.64
N ILE A 53 6.53 4.25 12.47
CA ILE A 53 6.21 3.15 11.55
C ILE A 53 5.19 2.22 12.21
N GLY A 54 4.19 1.76 11.46
CA GLY A 54 3.29 0.70 11.90
C GLY A 54 4.05 -0.62 12.09
N MET A 55 3.76 -1.37 13.16
CA MET A 55 4.35 -2.67 13.43
C MET A 55 3.27 -3.72 13.63
N ALA A 56 3.09 -4.61 12.66
CA ALA A 56 2.17 -5.73 12.80
C ALA A 56 2.76 -6.83 13.69
N VAL A 57 2.02 -7.23 14.72
CA VAL A 57 2.44 -8.20 15.74
C VAL A 57 1.51 -9.39 15.72
N ASP A 58 2.07 -10.61 15.78
CA ASP A 58 1.35 -11.86 16.02
C ASP A 58 2.27 -12.89 16.71
N GLY A 59 1.72 -14.01 17.20
CA GLY A 59 2.48 -15.07 17.82
C GLY A 59 1.77 -15.77 18.98
N SER A 60 2.52 -16.56 19.76
CA SER A 60 2.03 -17.04 21.06
C SER A 60 1.74 -15.84 22.00
N VAL A 61 0.98 -16.08 23.06
CA VAL A 61 0.62 -15.00 23.99
C VAL A 61 1.85 -14.24 24.49
N LYS A 62 2.86 -14.96 24.95
CA LYS A 62 4.11 -14.34 25.43
C LYS A 62 4.90 -13.65 24.34
N ALA A 63 4.92 -14.21 23.11
CA ALA A 63 5.57 -13.58 21.98
C ALA A 63 4.83 -12.29 21.57
N GLN A 64 3.50 -12.26 21.58
CA GLN A 64 2.76 -11.03 21.34
C GLN A 64 3.08 -9.95 22.39
N GLU A 65 3.06 -10.29 23.69
CA GLU A 65 3.37 -9.34 24.78
C GLU A 65 4.77 -8.73 24.58
N LEU A 66 5.79 -9.57 24.34
CA LEU A 66 7.14 -9.09 24.07
C LEU A 66 7.19 -8.28 22.77
N GLY A 67 6.52 -8.72 21.71
CA GLY A 67 6.47 -8.02 20.43
C GLY A 67 5.91 -6.61 20.55
N PHE A 68 4.78 -6.44 21.26
CA PHE A 68 4.22 -5.12 21.56
C PHE A 68 5.18 -4.24 22.37
N LYS A 69 5.90 -4.84 23.32
CA LYS A 69 6.93 -4.11 24.11
C LYS A 69 8.08 -3.66 23.23
N LEU A 70 8.61 -4.53 22.37
CA LEU A 70 9.71 -4.20 21.46
C LEU A 70 9.31 -3.11 20.46
N ALA A 71 8.11 -3.20 19.90
CA ALA A 71 7.59 -2.16 19.00
C ALA A 71 7.52 -0.79 19.71
N ARG A 72 6.96 -0.73 20.92
CA ARG A 72 6.93 0.52 21.69
C ARG A 72 8.33 1.07 21.99
N LEU A 73 9.27 0.21 22.37
CA LEU A 73 10.65 0.63 22.66
C LEU A 73 11.36 1.17 21.40
N SER A 74 11.00 0.70 20.21
CA SER A 74 11.53 1.22 18.94
C SER A 74 10.79 2.47 18.44
N GLY A 75 9.77 2.94 19.15
CA GLY A 75 8.94 4.07 18.74
C GLY A 75 7.89 3.73 17.65
N ALA A 76 7.73 2.44 17.32
CA ALA A 76 6.75 1.99 16.33
C ALA A 76 5.33 1.91 16.92
N ALA A 77 4.33 2.16 16.06
CA ALA A 77 2.91 2.00 16.38
C ALA A 77 2.47 0.55 16.19
N ALA A 78 2.41 -0.23 17.27
CA ALA A 78 2.11 -1.65 17.21
C ALA A 78 0.61 -1.93 17.09
N PHE A 79 0.24 -2.90 16.25
CA PHE A 79 -1.12 -3.40 16.11
C PHE A 79 -1.10 -4.90 15.82
N LYS A 80 -2.20 -5.58 16.13
CA LYS A 80 -2.32 -7.04 15.95
C LYS A 80 -2.81 -7.37 14.55
N VAL A 81 -2.12 -8.33 13.89
CA VAL A 81 -2.57 -8.95 12.64
C VAL A 81 -2.53 -10.46 12.79
N PRO A 82 -3.69 -11.10 13.02
CA PRO A 82 -3.77 -12.55 13.14
C PRO A 82 -3.29 -13.27 11.87
N GLN A 83 -2.67 -14.44 12.02
CA GLN A 83 -2.14 -15.22 10.89
C GLN A 83 -3.12 -15.39 9.74
N LYS A 84 -4.39 -15.68 10.03
CA LYS A 84 -5.45 -15.87 9.02
C LYS A 84 -5.76 -14.62 8.18
N GLU A 85 -5.38 -13.44 8.64
CA GLU A 85 -5.62 -12.15 7.98
C GLU A 85 -4.37 -11.57 7.32
N ARG A 86 -3.25 -12.26 7.44
CA ARG A 86 -1.96 -11.77 6.96
C ARG A 86 -1.92 -11.48 5.47
N ALA A 87 -2.53 -12.34 4.66
CA ALA A 87 -2.58 -12.13 3.21
C ALA A 87 -3.32 -10.83 2.84
N LEU A 88 -4.46 -10.57 3.50
CA LEU A 88 -5.22 -9.33 3.29
C LEU A 88 -4.45 -8.10 3.77
N TYR A 89 -3.83 -8.19 4.95
CA TYR A 89 -2.96 -7.14 5.46
C TYR A 89 -1.80 -6.82 4.50
N HIS A 90 -1.13 -7.86 3.98
CA HIS A 90 -0.03 -7.65 3.04
C HIS A 90 -0.50 -7.08 1.71
N ALA A 91 -1.68 -7.47 1.22
CA ALA A 91 -2.30 -6.85 0.05
C ALA A 91 -2.55 -5.34 0.26
N ALA A 92 -2.98 -4.92 1.44
CA ALA A 92 -3.13 -3.49 1.76
C ALA A 92 -1.79 -2.74 1.69
N ALA A 93 -0.71 -3.36 2.20
CA ALA A 93 0.65 -2.80 2.08
C ALA A 93 1.09 -2.69 0.61
N CYS A 94 0.78 -3.69 -0.23
CA CYS A 94 1.06 -3.66 -1.67
C CYS A 94 0.31 -2.53 -2.37
N PHE A 95 -0.95 -2.27 -2.04
CA PHE A 95 -1.69 -1.13 -2.58
C PHE A 95 -1.00 0.20 -2.28
N CYS A 96 -0.55 0.39 -1.05
CA CYS A 96 0.06 1.66 -0.65
C CYS A 96 1.50 1.84 -1.16
N SER A 97 2.26 0.76 -1.34
CA SER A 97 3.68 0.82 -1.70
C SER A 97 3.93 0.34 -3.14
N ASN A 98 3.81 -0.97 -3.39
CA ASN A 98 4.20 -1.55 -4.67
C ASN A 98 3.40 -0.99 -5.85
N PHE A 99 2.07 -0.84 -5.70
CA PHE A 99 1.23 -0.31 -6.77
C PHE A 99 1.44 1.19 -6.99
N THR A 100 1.83 1.95 -5.98
CA THR A 100 2.25 3.35 -6.17
C THR A 100 3.46 3.43 -7.10
N VAL A 101 4.46 2.55 -6.93
CA VAL A 101 5.61 2.47 -7.85
C VAL A 101 5.15 2.09 -9.26
N THR A 102 4.27 1.09 -9.39
CA THR A 102 3.74 0.68 -10.71
C THR A 102 2.98 1.80 -11.41
N VAL A 103 2.10 2.51 -10.69
CA VAL A 103 1.35 3.65 -11.26
C VAL A 103 2.28 4.77 -11.68
N THR A 104 3.35 5.03 -10.91
CA THR A 104 4.38 6.01 -11.28
C THR A 104 5.08 5.60 -12.57
N ALA A 105 5.48 4.33 -12.71
CA ALA A 105 6.11 3.82 -13.91
C ALA A 105 5.20 3.91 -15.16
N LEU A 106 3.88 3.70 -15.01
CA LEU A 106 2.91 3.92 -16.10
C LEU A 106 2.86 5.40 -16.51
N ALA A 107 2.89 6.32 -15.54
CA ALA A 107 2.92 7.75 -15.80
C ALA A 107 4.22 8.19 -16.48
N GLU A 108 5.37 7.63 -16.08
CA GLU A 108 6.67 7.87 -16.73
C GLU A 108 6.61 7.49 -18.21
N LYS A 109 6.13 6.30 -18.55
CA LYS A 109 5.97 5.87 -19.94
C LYS A 109 5.10 6.81 -20.78
N LEU A 110 4.01 7.33 -20.23
CA LEU A 110 3.19 8.32 -20.92
C LEU A 110 3.94 9.65 -21.14
N LEU A 111 4.74 10.04 -20.15
CA LEU A 111 5.48 11.32 -20.18
C LEU A 111 6.65 11.29 -21.17
N LEU A 112 7.16 10.11 -21.57
CA LEU A 112 8.20 9.95 -22.61
C LEU A 112 7.82 10.60 -23.95
N ARG A 113 6.54 10.86 -24.19
CA ARG A 113 6.10 11.61 -25.37
C ARG A 113 6.63 13.05 -25.39
N TRP A 114 7.01 13.60 -24.24
CA TRP A 114 7.44 15.01 -24.08
C TRP A 114 8.79 15.15 -23.38
N THR A 115 9.47 14.02 -23.12
CA THR A 115 10.81 13.99 -22.49
C THR A 115 11.74 13.14 -23.32
N ASP A 116 13.06 13.44 -23.26
CA ASP A 116 14.07 12.75 -24.07
C ASP A 116 14.40 11.34 -23.53
N ASP A 117 14.18 11.11 -22.22
CA ASP A 117 14.54 9.85 -21.55
C ASP A 117 13.69 9.59 -20.28
N GLU A 118 13.80 8.35 -19.78
CA GLU A 118 13.08 7.90 -18.56
C GLU A 118 13.54 8.65 -17.31
N GLU A 119 14.82 8.99 -17.19
CA GLU A 119 15.34 9.71 -16.03
C GLU A 119 14.70 11.10 -15.91
N THR A 120 14.55 11.79 -17.05
CA THR A 120 13.87 13.09 -17.10
C THR A 120 12.39 12.95 -16.77
N ALA A 121 11.68 11.95 -17.31
CA ALA A 121 10.30 11.70 -16.99
C ALA A 121 10.11 11.42 -15.47
N HIS A 122 10.97 10.58 -14.90
CA HIS A 122 10.98 10.27 -13.47
C HIS A 122 11.18 11.54 -12.62
N ARG A 123 12.22 12.32 -12.92
CA ARG A 123 12.56 13.55 -12.18
C ARG A 123 11.43 14.58 -12.19
N LEU A 124 10.63 14.66 -13.25
CA LEU A 124 9.50 15.57 -13.36
C LEU A 124 8.28 15.08 -12.55
N LEU A 125 8.06 13.76 -12.45
CA LEU A 125 6.90 13.19 -11.76
C LEU A 125 7.10 13.05 -10.25
N VAL A 126 8.33 12.84 -9.77
CA VAL A 126 8.61 12.69 -8.34
C VAL A 126 8.10 13.87 -7.48
N PRO A 127 8.26 15.15 -7.86
CA PRO A 127 7.69 16.27 -7.10
C PRO A 127 6.15 16.24 -7.03
N LEU A 128 5.48 15.81 -8.11
CA LEU A 128 4.02 15.66 -8.12
C LEU A 128 3.57 14.55 -7.14
N LEU A 129 4.27 13.40 -7.16
CA LEU A 129 4.01 12.32 -6.21
C LEU A 129 4.26 12.77 -4.76
N ALA A 130 5.36 13.47 -4.50
CA ALA A 130 5.68 14.02 -3.18
C ALA A 130 4.59 14.98 -2.68
N GLY A 131 4.06 15.84 -3.56
CA GLY A 131 2.92 16.72 -3.25
C GLY A 131 1.67 15.92 -2.89
N THR A 132 1.39 14.83 -3.61
CA THR A 132 0.26 13.93 -3.31
C THR A 132 0.43 13.27 -1.94
N VAL A 133 1.63 12.79 -1.60
CA VAL A 133 1.93 12.20 -0.29
C VAL A 133 1.79 13.25 0.82
N ALA A 134 2.25 14.49 0.61
CA ALA A 134 2.08 15.58 1.57
C ALA A 134 0.59 15.91 1.82
N ASN A 135 -0.24 15.93 0.76
CA ASN A 135 -1.68 16.13 0.89
C ASN A 135 -2.34 14.98 1.68
N LEU A 136 -1.96 13.73 1.41
CA LEU A 136 -2.44 12.57 2.18
C LEU A 136 -2.04 12.65 3.66
N ALA A 137 -0.81 13.09 3.95
CA ALA A 137 -0.29 13.21 5.32
C ALA A 137 -0.99 14.32 6.14
N SER A 138 -1.50 15.35 5.48
CA SER A 138 -2.22 16.48 6.12
C SER A 138 -3.73 16.27 6.17
N ALA A 139 -4.28 15.31 5.42
CA ALA A 139 -5.70 15.06 5.34
C ALA A 139 -6.16 14.08 6.44
N GLU A 140 -7.41 14.18 6.85
CA GLU A 140 -8.05 13.27 7.81
C GLU A 140 -8.14 11.84 7.27
N ASN A 141 -8.37 11.70 5.95
CA ASN A 141 -8.45 10.42 5.26
C ASN A 141 -8.16 10.59 3.75
N ALA A 142 -8.04 9.48 3.02
CA ALA A 142 -7.73 9.51 1.59
C ALA A 142 -8.78 10.24 0.74
N GLY A 143 -10.06 10.14 1.10
CA GLY A 143 -11.13 10.85 0.40
C GLY A 143 -11.01 12.37 0.53
N ALA A 144 -10.57 12.87 1.69
CA ALA A 144 -10.33 14.29 1.92
C ALA A 144 -9.14 14.82 1.11
N ALA A 145 -8.16 13.98 0.82
CA ALA A 145 -7.00 14.35 0.00
C ALA A 145 -7.26 14.27 -1.51
N LEU A 146 -8.38 13.68 -1.93
CA LEU A 146 -8.66 13.43 -3.35
C LEU A 146 -8.81 14.73 -4.13
N THR A 147 -8.09 14.84 -5.25
CA THR A 147 -8.14 15.98 -6.20
C THR A 147 -8.34 15.45 -7.64
N GLY A 148 -8.34 16.36 -8.60
CA GLY A 148 -8.40 15.99 -10.02
C GLY A 148 -9.83 15.96 -10.61
N PRO A 149 -10.01 15.57 -11.89
CA PRO A 149 -11.28 15.71 -12.61
C PRO A 149 -12.38 14.84 -11.99
N ILE A 150 -12.08 13.60 -11.57
CA ILE A 150 -13.09 12.71 -10.98
C ILE A 150 -13.66 13.31 -9.69
N SER A 151 -12.82 13.90 -8.84
CA SER A 151 -13.28 14.52 -7.58
C SER A 151 -14.16 15.78 -7.78
N ARG A 152 -14.19 16.31 -8.99
CA ARG A 152 -15.02 17.48 -9.37
C ARG A 152 -16.21 17.12 -10.25
N GLY A 153 -16.39 15.84 -10.59
CA GLY A 153 -17.45 15.42 -11.50
C GLY A 153 -17.21 15.79 -12.96
N ASP A 154 -15.95 16.02 -13.37
CA ASP A 154 -15.59 16.49 -14.71
C ASP A 154 -15.46 15.31 -15.69
N ALA A 155 -16.62 14.81 -16.14
CA ALA A 155 -16.72 13.71 -17.10
C ALA A 155 -16.11 14.07 -18.47
N VAL A 156 -16.15 15.35 -18.86
CA VAL A 156 -15.60 15.81 -20.15
C VAL A 156 -14.10 15.61 -20.20
N THR A 157 -13.39 15.99 -19.14
CA THR A 157 -11.94 15.77 -19.01
C THR A 157 -11.61 14.27 -19.02
N VAL A 158 -12.36 13.46 -18.29
CA VAL A 158 -12.16 12.00 -18.25
C VAL A 158 -12.35 11.38 -19.64
N ALA A 159 -13.43 11.73 -20.36
CA ALA A 159 -13.66 11.28 -21.73
C ALA A 159 -12.54 11.73 -22.69
N GLY A 160 -12.01 12.94 -22.49
CA GLY A 160 -10.85 13.44 -23.24
C GLY A 160 -9.60 12.58 -23.03
N HIS A 161 -9.33 12.15 -21.79
CA HIS A 161 -8.22 11.24 -21.48
C HIS A 161 -8.40 9.89 -22.22
N LEU A 162 -9.56 9.28 -22.10
CA LEU A 162 -9.84 7.96 -22.71
C LEU A 162 -9.70 7.96 -24.24
N LYS A 163 -9.96 9.09 -24.91
CA LYS A 163 -9.80 9.24 -26.38
C LYS A 163 -8.34 9.22 -26.84
N VAL A 164 -7.40 9.64 -26.00
CA VAL A 164 -5.99 9.82 -26.42
C VAL A 164 -5.05 8.85 -25.74
N LEU A 165 -5.53 8.13 -24.72
CA LEU A 165 -4.73 7.17 -23.98
C LEU A 165 -4.39 5.97 -24.88
N PRO A 166 -3.11 5.55 -24.99
CA PRO A 166 -2.76 4.33 -25.71
C PRO A 166 -3.47 3.12 -25.13
N GLN A 167 -3.92 2.21 -26.00
CA GLN A 167 -4.79 1.08 -25.62
C GLN A 167 -4.25 0.23 -24.48
N GLU A 168 -2.94 0.05 -24.40
CA GLU A 168 -2.27 -0.73 -23.35
C GLU A 168 -2.43 -0.15 -21.95
N PHE A 169 -2.72 1.15 -21.81
CA PHE A 169 -2.95 1.82 -20.52
C PHE A 169 -4.42 1.86 -20.11
N VAL A 170 -5.33 1.66 -21.04
CA VAL A 170 -6.77 1.79 -20.80
C VAL A 170 -7.28 0.89 -19.67
N PRO A 171 -6.92 -0.40 -19.59
CA PRO A 171 -7.40 -1.26 -18.51
C PRO A 171 -6.99 -0.76 -17.11
N ALA A 172 -5.74 -0.35 -16.94
CA ALA A 172 -5.25 0.17 -15.66
C ALA A 172 -5.92 1.51 -15.31
N TYR A 173 -6.05 2.41 -16.29
CA TYR A 173 -6.70 3.70 -16.10
C TYR A 173 -8.17 3.55 -15.71
N CYS A 174 -8.92 2.66 -16.38
CA CYS A 174 -10.31 2.39 -16.07
C CYS A 174 -10.49 1.76 -14.68
N ALA A 175 -9.67 0.77 -14.32
CA ALA A 175 -9.74 0.14 -13.01
C ALA A 175 -9.51 1.14 -11.86
N LEU A 176 -8.48 1.98 -11.99
CA LEU A 176 -8.20 3.06 -11.03
C LEU A 176 -9.28 4.13 -11.06
N GLY A 177 -9.80 4.48 -12.25
CA GLY A 177 -10.88 5.43 -12.44
C GLY A 177 -12.15 5.02 -11.70
N LEU A 178 -12.59 3.76 -11.87
CA LEU A 178 -13.76 3.21 -11.18
C LEU A 178 -13.59 3.22 -9.65
N ALA A 179 -12.41 2.85 -9.16
CA ALA A 179 -12.10 2.92 -7.73
C ALA A 179 -12.13 4.37 -7.21
N THR A 180 -11.63 5.32 -8.01
CA THR A 180 -11.63 6.75 -7.68
C THR A 180 -13.04 7.35 -7.68
N VAL A 181 -13.91 6.96 -8.62
CA VAL A 181 -15.33 7.36 -8.64
C VAL A 181 -16.03 6.92 -7.37
N LYS A 182 -15.80 5.65 -6.97
CA LYS A 182 -16.36 5.12 -5.72
C LYS A 182 -15.89 5.93 -4.50
N LEU A 183 -14.59 6.20 -4.41
CA LEU A 183 -14.00 7.01 -3.33
C LEU A 183 -14.58 8.43 -3.30
N ALA A 184 -14.68 9.09 -4.46
CA ALA A 184 -15.22 10.44 -4.57
C ALA A 184 -16.69 10.52 -4.13
N ARG A 185 -17.49 9.52 -4.50
CA ARG A 185 -18.89 9.40 -4.10
C ARG A 185 -19.02 9.18 -2.59
N GLU A 186 -18.31 8.20 -2.03
CA GLU A 186 -18.31 7.87 -0.60
C GLU A 186 -17.84 9.02 0.28
N SER A 187 -16.97 9.88 -0.26
CA SER A 187 -16.48 11.09 0.39
C SER A 187 -17.35 12.33 0.16
N GLY A 188 -18.50 12.19 -0.50
CA GLY A 188 -19.44 13.29 -0.76
C GLY A 188 -18.92 14.38 -1.72
N ARG A 189 -17.90 14.05 -2.52
CA ARG A 189 -17.30 15.02 -3.46
C ARG A 189 -18.05 15.14 -4.77
N ILE A 190 -18.77 14.11 -5.18
CA ILE A 190 -19.58 14.07 -6.41
C ILE A 190 -20.98 13.55 -6.12
N THR A 191 -21.92 13.93 -6.96
CA THR A 191 -23.30 13.46 -6.91
C THR A 191 -23.41 12.03 -7.43
N GLU A 192 -24.51 11.33 -7.10
CA GLU A 192 -24.81 10.00 -7.66
C GLU A 192 -24.90 10.02 -9.19
N SER A 193 -25.47 11.09 -9.78
CA SER A 193 -25.56 11.26 -11.24
C SER A 193 -24.18 11.34 -11.90
N ALA A 194 -23.26 12.16 -11.34
CA ALA A 194 -21.89 12.28 -11.86
C ALA A 194 -21.10 10.97 -11.69
N ALA A 195 -21.33 10.27 -10.57
CA ALA A 195 -20.71 8.96 -10.36
C ALA A 195 -21.20 7.92 -11.38
N ALA A 196 -22.50 7.89 -11.69
CA ALA A 196 -23.06 6.99 -12.68
C ALA A 196 -22.50 7.27 -14.09
N GLU A 197 -22.48 8.53 -14.52
CA GLU A 197 -21.93 8.95 -15.82
C GLU A 197 -20.47 8.53 -15.99
N MET A 198 -19.61 8.80 -15.00
CA MET A 198 -18.20 8.40 -15.08
C MET A 198 -18.01 6.88 -15.03
N THR A 199 -18.84 6.18 -14.26
CA THR A 199 -18.80 4.71 -14.21
C THR A 199 -19.11 4.12 -15.60
N GLU A 200 -20.08 4.67 -16.32
CA GLU A 200 -20.41 4.27 -17.68
C GLU A 200 -19.23 4.50 -18.62
N LEU A 201 -18.63 5.70 -18.62
CA LEU A 201 -17.44 6.02 -19.43
C LEU A 201 -16.29 5.01 -19.24
N PHE A 202 -15.94 4.70 -18.01
CA PHE A 202 -14.86 3.74 -17.73
C PHE A 202 -15.24 2.29 -18.11
N THR A 203 -16.50 1.92 -17.93
CA THR A 203 -16.97 0.57 -18.26
C THR A 203 -17.00 0.35 -19.77
N GLU A 204 -17.42 1.34 -20.53
CA GLU A 204 -17.45 1.28 -22.01
C GLU A 204 -16.04 1.27 -22.60
N ALA A 205 -15.15 2.11 -22.10
CA ALA A 205 -13.77 2.16 -22.58
C ALA A 205 -12.96 0.88 -22.31
N ASN A 206 -13.35 0.08 -21.33
CA ASN A 206 -12.67 -1.16 -20.93
C ASN A 206 -13.22 -2.42 -21.64
N LYS A 207 -14.19 -2.27 -22.58
CA LYS A 207 -14.70 -3.36 -23.43
C LYS A 207 -13.78 -3.61 -24.61
#